data_4a56dce2b37d80a3aae190032f4deca4
#
_entry.id   4a56dce2b37d80a3aae190032f4deca4
#
_cell.length_a   1.000
_cell.length_b   1.000
_cell.length_c   1.000
_cell.angle_alpha   90.00
_cell.angle_beta   90.00
_cell.angle_gamma   90.00
#
_symmetry.space_group_name_H-M   'P 1'
#
loop_
_entity.id
_entity.type
_entity.pdbx_description
1 polymer ?
#
loop_
_entity_poly.entity_id
_entity_poly.type
_entity_poly.pdbx_seq_one_letter_code
_entity_poly.pdbx_strand_id
1 'polypeptide(L)'
;MQHACLLAMLSGVAQGGTALHSQKYHLLPADLRLPPSEILEPMLFSPIDPAPDSILDPSLPTLLLFECVLAYIYPSASSQLLDWFIKFIKKSPAGVLGCVVYEMFGLNDSFGRVMIDNLKV
;
A
#
# COMPACT_ATOMS: atom_id res chain seq x y z
N MET A 1 5.02 -23.09 2.70
CA MET A 1 5.33 -21.72 3.18
C MET A 1 6.80 -21.45 2.96
N GLN A 2 7.13 -20.71 1.92
CA GLN A 2 8.53 -20.41 1.57
C GLN A 2 8.82 -18.96 1.96
N HIS A 3 9.32 -18.77 3.17
CA HIS A 3 9.84 -17.48 3.66
C HIS A 3 11.30 -17.22 3.30
N ALA A 4 11.92 -18.07 2.53
CA ALA A 4 13.32 -17.96 2.19
C ALA A 4 13.45 -17.60 0.73
N CYS A 5 13.45 -16.36 0.37
CA CYS A 5 14.12 -15.84 -0.82
C CYS A 5 13.67 -14.44 -1.25
N LEU A 6 13.41 -13.57 -0.28
CA LEU A 6 13.15 -12.18 -0.66
C LEU A 6 14.40 -11.53 -1.27
N LEU A 7 15.59 -11.87 -0.77
CA LEU A 7 16.86 -11.27 -1.21
C LEU A 7 17.37 -11.78 -2.56
N ALA A 8 17.01 -12.98 -2.99
CA ALA A 8 17.50 -13.55 -4.25
C ALA A 8 16.64 -13.23 -5.47
N MET A 9 15.47 -12.65 -5.30
CA MET A 9 14.55 -12.27 -6.39
C MET A 9 14.48 -10.77 -6.65
N LEU A 10 15.37 -9.99 -6.07
CA LEU A 10 15.38 -8.54 -6.20
C LEU A 10 16.12 -8.15 -7.48
N SER A 11 15.37 -7.96 -8.53
CA SER A 11 15.95 -7.61 -9.85
C SER A 11 16.20 -6.12 -10.06
N GLY A 12 15.98 -5.28 -9.06
CA GLY A 12 16.28 -3.85 -9.20
C GLY A 12 15.94 -3.01 -7.99
N VAL A 13 16.91 -2.25 -7.53
CA VAL A 13 16.69 -1.12 -6.61
C VAL A 13 16.54 0.12 -7.48
N ALA A 14 15.33 0.62 -7.60
CA ALA A 14 15.04 1.85 -8.33
C ALA A 14 15.00 3.07 -7.38
N GLN A 15 15.10 4.27 -7.93
CA GLN A 15 14.91 5.53 -7.20
C GLN A 15 15.84 5.72 -5.99
N GLY A 16 17.14 5.43 -6.16
CA GLY A 16 18.12 5.67 -5.09
C GLY A 16 17.94 4.79 -3.85
N GLY A 17 17.35 3.60 -4.00
CA GLY A 17 17.16 2.65 -2.90
C GLY A 17 15.84 2.80 -2.14
N THR A 18 14.92 3.63 -2.62
CA THR A 18 13.63 3.87 -1.95
C THR A 18 12.49 2.99 -2.47
N ALA A 19 12.68 2.32 -3.61
CA ALA A 19 11.69 1.39 -4.16
C ALA A 19 12.33 0.03 -4.46
N LEU A 20 11.51 -1.01 -4.43
CA LEU A 20 11.92 -2.38 -4.65
C LEU A 20 10.93 -3.08 -5.56
N HIS A 21 11.42 -3.72 -6.61
CA HIS A 21 10.59 -4.42 -7.58
C HIS A 21 11.04 -5.86 -7.80
N SER A 22 10.09 -6.77 -7.90
CA SER A 22 10.27 -8.14 -8.33
C SER A 22 9.06 -8.55 -9.18
N GLN A 23 9.07 -9.75 -9.73
CA GLN A 23 7.92 -10.27 -10.49
C GLN A 23 6.61 -10.38 -9.68
N LYS A 24 6.70 -10.48 -8.35
CA LYS A 24 5.56 -10.76 -7.47
C LYS A 24 5.44 -9.83 -6.28
N TYR A 25 6.42 -8.95 -6.08
CA TYR A 25 6.47 -8.08 -4.92
C TYR A 25 7.03 -6.72 -5.30
N HIS A 26 6.33 -5.68 -4.92
CA HIS A 26 6.74 -4.30 -5.10
C HIS A 26 6.66 -3.57 -3.77
N LEU A 27 7.72 -2.88 -3.39
CA LEU A 27 7.74 -1.94 -2.28
C LEU A 27 7.91 -0.55 -2.86
N LEU A 28 6.96 0.34 -2.59
CA LEU A 28 6.91 1.68 -3.15
C LEU A 28 6.85 2.71 -2.03
N PRO A 29 7.60 3.81 -2.11
CA PRO A 29 7.49 4.91 -1.18
C PRO A 29 6.25 5.73 -1.51
N ALA A 30 5.30 5.86 -0.58
CA ALA A 30 4.10 6.65 -0.79
C ALA A 30 3.74 7.44 0.48
N ASP A 31 3.50 8.73 0.35
CA ASP A 31 2.89 9.52 1.41
C ASP A 31 1.37 9.49 1.25
N LEU A 32 0.71 8.60 2.02
CA LEU A 32 -0.73 8.37 1.94
C LEU A 32 -1.59 9.55 2.45
N ARG A 33 -0.98 10.64 2.90
CA ARG A 33 -1.67 11.89 3.26
C ARG A 33 -1.98 12.74 2.03
N LEU A 34 -1.30 12.49 0.94
CA LEU A 34 -1.47 13.19 -0.33
C LEU A 34 -2.51 12.49 -1.21
N PRO A 35 -3.06 13.16 -2.25
CA PRO A 35 -4.06 12.56 -3.13
C PRO A 35 -3.53 11.30 -3.81
N PRO A 36 -4.25 10.17 -3.76
CA PRO A 36 -3.81 8.92 -4.39
C PRO A 36 -3.57 9.03 -5.90
N SER A 37 -4.30 9.89 -6.60
CA SER A 37 -4.09 10.16 -8.02
C SER A 37 -2.73 10.79 -8.33
N GLU A 38 -2.16 11.52 -7.39
CA GLU A 38 -0.85 12.16 -7.59
C GLU A 38 0.30 11.23 -7.21
N ILE A 39 0.08 10.31 -6.26
CA ILE A 39 1.14 9.50 -5.69
C ILE A 39 1.08 8.07 -6.16
N LEU A 40 -0.07 7.41 -6.04
CA LEU A 40 -0.19 6.00 -6.37
C LEU A 40 -0.33 5.79 -7.88
N GLU A 41 -1.08 6.63 -8.56
CA GLU A 41 -1.36 6.44 -9.99
C GLU A 41 -0.08 6.43 -10.85
N PRO A 42 0.87 7.36 -10.69
CA PRO A 42 2.11 7.31 -11.45
C PRO A 42 2.99 6.10 -11.11
N MET A 43 2.96 5.63 -9.86
CA MET A 43 3.78 4.50 -9.43
C MET A 43 3.19 3.15 -9.84
N LEU A 44 1.86 3.03 -9.83
CA LEU A 44 1.19 1.76 -10.10
C LEU A 44 0.97 1.51 -11.59
N PHE A 45 0.92 2.58 -12.42
CA PHE A 45 0.60 2.50 -13.83
C PHE A 45 1.68 3.05 -14.76
N SER A 46 2.70 3.69 -14.22
CA SER A 46 3.83 4.12 -15.05
C SER A 46 4.66 2.92 -15.48
N PRO A 47 5.09 2.87 -16.75
CA PRO A 47 6.04 1.86 -17.18
C PRO A 47 7.37 2.11 -16.46
N ILE A 48 7.71 1.22 -15.52
CA ILE A 48 9.01 1.22 -14.86
C ILE A 48 9.90 0.31 -15.69
N ASP A 49 10.90 0.89 -16.35
CA ASP A 49 11.88 0.13 -17.13
C ASP A 49 12.82 -0.65 -16.17
N PRO A 50 12.94 -1.99 -16.27
CA PRO A 50 12.38 -2.91 -17.28
C PRO A 50 11.13 -3.69 -16.81
N ALA A 51 10.28 -3.12 -15.98
CA ALA A 51 9.11 -3.83 -15.46
C ALA A 51 7.99 -3.90 -16.50
N PRO A 52 7.24 -5.01 -16.51
CA PRO A 52 6.07 -5.13 -17.36
C PRO A 52 4.97 -4.16 -16.92
N ASP A 53 4.06 -3.92 -17.82
CA ASP A 53 2.81 -3.18 -17.72
C ASP A 53 2.23 -3.14 -16.30
N SER A 54 1.61 -2.10 -15.90
CA SER A 54 0.86 -1.88 -14.64
C SER A 54 1.08 -2.87 -13.47
N ILE A 55 1.52 -2.38 -12.32
CA ILE A 55 1.67 -3.18 -11.09
C ILE A 55 0.30 -3.68 -10.59
N LEU A 56 -0.76 -2.95 -10.90
CA LEU A 56 -2.12 -3.24 -10.47
C LEU A 56 -3.03 -3.43 -11.68
N ASP A 57 -3.72 -4.57 -11.74
CA ASP A 57 -4.69 -4.91 -12.79
C ASP A 57 -6.12 -4.88 -12.21
N PRO A 58 -7.02 -3.99 -12.69
CA PRO A 58 -8.38 -3.90 -12.17
C PRO A 58 -9.25 -5.11 -12.48
N SER A 59 -8.85 -6.00 -13.39
CA SER A 59 -9.57 -7.21 -13.72
C SER A 59 -9.32 -8.35 -12.72
N LEU A 60 -8.29 -8.24 -11.91
CA LEU A 60 -7.91 -9.26 -10.94
C LEU A 60 -8.51 -8.95 -9.55
N PRO A 61 -8.88 -10.01 -8.80
CA PRO A 61 -9.28 -9.84 -7.41
C PRO A 61 -8.16 -9.17 -6.60
N THR A 62 -8.49 -8.08 -5.94
CA THR A 62 -7.54 -7.27 -5.15
C THR A 62 -7.93 -7.29 -3.68
N LEU A 63 -6.97 -7.51 -2.80
CA LEU A 63 -7.13 -7.39 -1.36
C LEU A 63 -6.28 -6.23 -0.85
N LEU A 64 -6.93 -5.26 -0.23
CA LEU A 64 -6.27 -4.21 0.53
C LEU A 64 -6.10 -4.68 1.98
N LEU A 65 -4.89 -4.55 2.50
CA LEU A 65 -4.60 -4.79 3.91
C LEU A 65 -4.02 -3.52 4.52
N PHE A 66 -4.72 -2.95 5.48
CA PHE A 66 -4.25 -1.84 6.31
C PHE A 66 -3.89 -2.39 7.69
N GLU A 67 -2.63 -2.41 8.02
CA GLU A 67 -2.12 -2.83 9.33
C GLU A 67 -1.53 -1.60 10.03
N CYS A 68 -2.27 -1.07 11.00
CA CYS A 68 -1.89 0.12 11.77
C CYS A 68 -1.49 1.32 10.87
N VAL A 69 -2.20 1.56 9.79
CA VAL A 69 -1.91 2.63 8.82
C VAL A 69 -2.88 3.79 8.96
N LEU A 70 -4.18 3.48 9.07
CA LEU A 70 -5.22 4.52 9.03
C LEU A 70 -5.21 5.42 10.27
N ALA A 71 -4.67 4.93 11.38
CA ALA A 71 -4.50 5.71 12.60
C ALA A 71 -3.51 6.89 12.44
N TYR A 72 -2.62 6.85 11.44
CA TYR A 72 -1.60 7.87 11.20
C TYR A 72 -1.96 8.89 10.13
N ILE A 73 -3.10 8.75 9.48
CA ILE A 73 -3.58 9.66 8.45
C ILE A 73 -4.95 10.23 8.82
N TYR A 74 -5.26 11.40 8.31
CA TYR A 74 -6.56 12.03 8.56
C TYR A 74 -7.70 11.19 7.97
N PRO A 75 -8.89 11.15 8.61
CA PRO A 75 -10.05 10.41 8.09
C PRO A 75 -10.42 10.77 6.65
N SER A 76 -10.23 12.03 6.26
CA SER A 76 -10.44 12.48 4.88
C SER A 76 -9.49 11.81 3.89
N ALA A 77 -8.21 11.67 4.25
CA ALA A 77 -7.22 10.99 3.42
C ALA A 77 -7.50 9.48 3.33
N SER A 78 -7.90 8.85 4.45
CA SER A 78 -8.34 7.45 4.47
C SER A 78 -9.52 7.23 3.51
N SER A 79 -10.53 8.11 3.57
CA SER A 79 -11.69 8.02 2.68
C SER A 79 -11.30 8.19 1.21
N GLN A 80 -10.44 9.16 0.89
CA GLN A 80 -9.95 9.37 -0.48
C GLN A 80 -9.17 8.17 -1.00
N LEU A 81 -8.35 7.54 -0.15
CA LEU A 81 -7.58 6.36 -0.50
C LEU A 81 -8.52 5.17 -0.85
N LEU A 82 -9.49 4.89 0.00
CA LEU A 82 -10.47 3.82 -0.24
C LEU A 82 -11.32 4.09 -1.48
N ASP A 83 -11.80 5.31 -1.64
CA ASP A 83 -12.60 5.72 -2.81
C ASP A 83 -11.80 5.59 -4.12
N TRP A 84 -10.51 5.89 -4.08
CA TRP A 84 -9.64 5.75 -5.24
C TRP A 84 -9.51 4.27 -5.65
N PHE A 85 -9.25 3.36 -4.70
CA PHE A 85 -9.20 1.92 -5.00
C PHE A 85 -10.53 1.38 -5.48
N ILE A 86 -11.65 1.80 -4.89
CA ILE A 86 -12.99 1.39 -5.35
C ILE A 86 -13.24 1.85 -6.79
N LYS A 87 -12.92 3.09 -7.12
CA LYS A 87 -13.05 3.63 -8.48
C LYS A 87 -12.14 2.91 -9.46
N PHE A 88 -10.92 2.58 -9.03
CA PHE A 88 -9.97 1.87 -9.86
C PHE A 88 -10.49 0.47 -10.24
N ILE A 89 -10.90 -0.32 -9.25
CA ILE A 89 -11.41 -1.69 -9.48
C ILE A 89 -12.69 -1.69 -10.33
N LYS A 90 -13.55 -0.69 -10.18
CA LYS A 90 -14.77 -0.53 -10.99
C LYS A 90 -14.52 -0.25 -12.47
N LYS A 91 -13.27 0.02 -12.89
CA LYS A 91 -12.92 0.12 -14.30
C LYS A 91 -13.06 -1.21 -15.05
N SER A 92 -13.06 -2.33 -14.33
CA SER A 92 -13.32 -3.66 -14.90
C SER A 92 -14.62 -4.27 -14.35
N PRO A 93 -15.47 -4.86 -15.19
CA PRO A 93 -16.66 -5.57 -14.72
C PRO A 93 -16.32 -6.85 -13.94
N ALA A 94 -15.11 -7.39 -14.09
CA ALA A 94 -14.61 -8.54 -13.34
C ALA A 94 -13.92 -8.15 -12.03
N GLY A 95 -13.76 -6.85 -11.76
CA GLY A 95 -13.03 -6.35 -10.61
C GLY A 95 -13.71 -6.69 -9.28
N VAL A 96 -12.94 -7.30 -8.38
CA VAL A 96 -13.36 -7.61 -7.00
C VAL A 96 -12.38 -6.99 -6.03
N LEU A 97 -12.88 -6.25 -5.05
CA LEU A 97 -12.09 -5.61 -4.01
C LEU A 97 -12.49 -6.13 -2.64
N GLY A 98 -11.55 -6.73 -1.93
CA GLY A 98 -11.62 -6.99 -0.50
C GLY A 98 -10.82 -5.95 0.28
N CYS A 99 -11.24 -5.64 1.49
CA CYS A 99 -10.49 -4.76 2.38
C CYS A 99 -10.47 -5.33 3.79
N VAL A 100 -9.27 -5.41 4.37
CA VAL A 100 -9.06 -5.78 5.76
C VAL A 100 -8.36 -4.62 6.46
N VAL A 101 -8.94 -4.18 7.55
CA VAL A 101 -8.37 -3.12 8.39
C VAL A 101 -8.03 -3.72 9.75
N TYR A 102 -6.75 -3.70 10.11
CA TYR A 102 -6.26 -4.08 11.41
C TYR A 102 -5.68 -2.85 12.10
N GLU A 103 -6.41 -2.35 13.09
CA GLU A 103 -6.04 -1.16 13.84
C GLU A 103 -6.12 -1.44 15.35
N MET A 104 -5.31 -0.74 16.11
CA MET A 104 -5.31 -0.86 17.56
C MET A 104 -6.27 0.15 18.16
N PHE A 105 -7.24 -0.36 18.92
CA PHE A 105 -8.20 0.43 19.67
C PHE A 105 -7.97 0.28 21.18
N GLY A 106 -8.35 1.27 21.94
CA GLY A 106 -8.29 1.22 23.40
C GLY A 106 -6.88 1.31 23.96
N LEU A 107 -6.11 2.29 23.52
CA LEU A 107 -4.70 2.54 23.90
C LEU A 107 -4.48 2.89 25.39
N ASN A 108 -5.40 2.49 26.28
CA ASN A 108 -5.34 2.75 27.71
C ASN A 108 -4.57 1.66 28.49
N ASP A 109 -4.24 0.56 27.86
CA ASP A 109 -3.39 -0.47 28.45
C ASP A 109 -1.90 -0.08 28.44
N SER A 110 -1.07 -0.93 29.04
CA SER A 110 0.37 -0.66 29.15
C SER A 110 1.05 -0.60 27.77
N PHE A 111 0.61 -1.43 26.83
CA PHE A 111 1.15 -1.46 25.47
C PHE A 111 0.76 -0.22 24.68
N GLY A 112 -0.51 0.16 24.72
CA GLY A 112 -1.00 1.37 24.06
C GLY A 112 -0.32 2.65 24.57
N ARG A 113 -0.05 2.73 25.86
CA ARG A 113 0.71 3.87 26.44
C ARG A 113 2.12 3.95 25.90
N VAL A 114 2.85 2.83 25.85
CA VAL A 114 4.20 2.77 25.27
C VAL A 114 4.18 3.18 23.80
N MET A 115 3.19 2.72 23.05
CA MET A 115 3.03 3.06 21.64
C MET A 115 2.78 4.59 21.45
N ILE A 116 1.87 5.17 22.25
CA ILE A 116 1.61 6.61 22.23
C ILE A 116 2.87 7.40 22.59
N ASP A 117 3.62 6.97 23.58
CA ASP A 117 4.84 7.66 24.02
C ASP A 117 5.94 7.59 22.94
N ASN A 118 6.05 6.50 22.20
CA ASN A 118 6.96 6.37 21.08
C ASN A 118 6.56 7.21 19.85
N LEU A 119 5.30 7.61 19.73
CA LEU A 119 4.80 8.47 18.65
C LEU A 119 4.93 9.97 18.94
N LYS A 120 5.21 10.33 20.18
CA LYS A 120 5.50 11.72 20.58
C LYS A 120 6.95 12.05 20.21
N VAL A 121 7.20 12.28 18.91
CA VAL A 121 8.48 12.82 18.41
C VAL A 121 8.34 14.29 18.14
#